data_8ab4a772b60d9da1a8c66ae9c166c176
#
_entry.id   8ab4a772b60d9da1a8c66ae9c166c176
#
_cell.length_a   1.000
_cell.length_b   1.000
_cell.length_c   1.000
_cell.angle_alpha   90.00
_cell.angle_beta   90.00
_cell.angle_gamma   90.00
#
_symmetry.space_group_name_H-M   'P 1'
#
loop_
_entity.id
_entity.type
_entity.pdbx_description
1 polymer ?
#
loop_
_entity_poly.entity_id
_entity_poly.type
_entity_poly.pdbx_seq_one_letter_code
_entity_poly.pdbx_strand_id
1 'polypeptide(L)'
;PEALANTVEIAKRCNVTVRLGEYFLPQFPTGDMSTEDYLVKRAKEGLEERLAFLFPDEEERLKRRPEYDERLDTELQVINQMGFPGYFLIVMEFIQWSKDNGVPVGPGRGSGAGSLVAYALKITDLDPLEFDLLFERFLNPERVSMPDFDVDFCMEKRDQVIEHVADMYGRDAVSQIITFGTMAAKAVIRDVGRVLGHPYGFVDRISKLIPPDPGMTLAKAFEAEPQLPEIYEADEEVKALIDMARKLEGVTRNAGKHAGGVVIAPTKITDFAPLYCDEEGKHPVTQFDKSDVEYAGLVKFDFLGLRTLTIINWALEMINKRRAKNGEPPLDIAAIPLDDKKSFDMLQRSETTAVFQLESRGMKDLIKRLQPDCFEDMIALVALFRPGPLQSGMVDNFIDRKHGREEISYPDVQWQHE
;
A
#
# COMPACT_ATOMS: atom_id res chain seq x y z
N PRO A 1 -26.18 45.12 -9.94
CA PRO A 1 -26.08 45.52 -8.52
C PRO A 1 -26.57 44.44 -7.57
N GLU A 2 -27.74 43.81 -7.81
CA GLU A 2 -28.32 42.77 -6.96
C GLU A 2 -27.43 41.51 -6.85
N ALA A 3 -26.87 41.01 -7.94
CA ALA A 3 -25.97 39.88 -7.94
C ALA A 3 -24.71 40.14 -7.09
N LEU A 4 -24.16 41.36 -7.12
CA LEU A 4 -23.02 41.76 -6.29
C LEU A 4 -23.41 41.84 -4.81
N ALA A 5 -24.60 42.35 -4.48
CA ALA A 5 -25.14 42.38 -3.10
C ALA A 5 -25.31 40.94 -2.57
N ASN A 6 -25.83 40.04 -3.39
CA ASN A 6 -26.02 38.64 -3.03
C ASN A 6 -24.71 37.90 -2.73
N THR A 7 -23.56 38.33 -3.29
CA THR A 7 -22.23 37.78 -2.91
C THR A 7 -21.96 37.96 -1.43
N VAL A 8 -22.31 39.12 -0.87
CA VAL A 8 -22.14 39.41 0.56
C VAL A 8 -23.10 38.58 1.41
N GLU A 9 -24.34 38.41 0.93
CA GLU A 9 -25.37 37.61 1.66
C GLU A 9 -24.97 36.11 1.66
N ILE A 10 -24.40 35.62 0.57
CA ILE A 10 -23.86 34.24 0.51
C ILE A 10 -22.68 34.09 1.48
N ALA A 11 -21.74 35.05 1.47
CA ALA A 11 -20.58 35.03 2.38
C ALA A 11 -21.01 34.99 3.86
N LYS A 12 -22.06 35.72 4.24
CA LYS A 12 -22.63 35.69 5.60
C LYS A 12 -23.22 34.35 6.01
N ARG A 13 -23.63 33.54 5.04
CA ARG A 13 -24.16 32.18 5.29
C ARG A 13 -23.07 31.11 5.36
N CYS A 14 -21.85 31.40 4.88
CA CYS A 14 -20.74 30.48 4.87
C CYS A 14 -19.99 30.52 6.21
N ASN A 15 -20.46 29.75 7.20
CA ASN A 15 -19.94 29.73 8.57
C ASN A 15 -19.42 28.35 8.96
N VAL A 16 -19.01 27.53 7.99
CA VAL A 16 -18.49 26.20 8.26
C VAL A 16 -17.08 26.30 8.83
N THR A 17 -16.85 25.60 9.93
CA THR A 17 -15.51 25.40 10.51
C THR A 17 -15.17 23.91 10.43
N VAL A 18 -14.08 23.58 9.78
CA VAL A 18 -13.55 22.21 9.72
C VAL A 18 -12.70 21.97 10.97
N ARG A 19 -12.98 20.91 11.71
CA ARG A 19 -12.13 20.48 12.82
C ARG A 19 -10.88 19.83 12.26
N LEU A 20 -9.72 20.27 12.69
CA LEU A 20 -8.43 19.76 12.22
C LEU A 20 -7.63 19.22 13.41
N GLY A 21 -6.83 18.17 13.15
CA GLY A 21 -5.93 17.61 14.18
C GLY A 21 -6.60 16.62 15.14
N GLU A 22 -7.83 16.20 14.87
CA GLU A 22 -8.53 15.14 15.60
C GLU A 22 -8.78 13.97 14.64
N TYR A 23 -8.64 12.72 15.12
CA TYR A 23 -8.97 11.55 14.32
C TYR A 23 -10.36 11.03 14.67
N PHE A 24 -11.15 10.70 13.67
CA PHE A 24 -12.51 10.21 13.79
C PHE A 24 -12.59 8.79 13.24
N LEU A 25 -12.76 7.84 14.14
CA LEU A 25 -12.98 6.43 13.81
C LEU A 25 -14.42 6.03 14.15
N PRO A 26 -15.04 5.15 13.35
CA PRO A 26 -16.32 4.56 13.72
C PRO A 26 -16.16 3.67 14.95
N GLN A 27 -17.23 3.55 15.74
CA GLN A 27 -17.27 2.58 16.83
C GLN A 27 -17.37 1.17 16.27
N PHE A 28 -16.44 0.31 16.69
CA PHE A 28 -16.54 -1.11 16.41
C PHE A 28 -17.55 -1.77 17.38
N PRO A 29 -18.45 -2.66 16.90
CA PRO A 29 -19.43 -3.31 17.78
C PRO A 29 -18.76 -4.37 18.66
N THR A 30 -18.60 -4.08 19.94
CA THR A 30 -17.95 -4.97 20.93
C THR A 30 -18.93 -5.59 21.94
N GLY A 31 -20.24 -5.33 21.79
CA GLY A 31 -21.25 -5.70 22.79
C GLY A 31 -21.05 -4.92 24.08
N ASP A 32 -20.99 -5.64 25.21
CA ASP A 32 -20.83 -5.04 26.54
C ASP A 32 -19.37 -4.80 26.96
N MET A 33 -18.40 -5.15 26.08
CA MET A 33 -16.97 -4.97 26.38
C MET A 33 -16.46 -3.61 25.90
N SER A 34 -15.42 -3.08 26.56
CA SER A 34 -14.66 -1.97 26.00
C SER A 34 -13.93 -2.41 24.73
N THR A 35 -13.63 -1.44 23.84
CA THR A 35 -12.90 -1.72 22.59
C THR A 35 -11.52 -2.30 22.89
N GLU A 36 -10.86 -1.77 23.91
CA GLU A 36 -9.55 -2.20 24.40
C GLU A 36 -9.57 -3.65 24.89
N ASP A 37 -10.52 -4.00 25.77
CA ASP A 37 -10.65 -5.37 26.30
C ASP A 37 -11.03 -6.36 25.20
N TYR A 38 -11.86 -5.93 24.25
CA TYR A 38 -12.24 -6.78 23.13
C TYR A 38 -11.04 -7.06 22.22
N LEU A 39 -10.20 -6.05 21.94
CA LEU A 39 -8.96 -6.25 21.20
C LEU A 39 -8.03 -7.24 21.91
N VAL A 40 -7.79 -7.06 23.21
CA VAL A 40 -6.93 -7.94 24.01
C VAL A 40 -7.46 -9.39 23.96
N LYS A 41 -8.77 -9.58 24.14
CA LYS A 41 -9.40 -10.90 24.05
C LYS A 41 -9.16 -11.55 22.69
N ARG A 42 -9.47 -10.83 21.60
CA ARG A 42 -9.35 -11.36 20.23
C ARG A 42 -7.90 -11.67 19.86
N ALA A 43 -6.96 -10.81 20.28
CA ALA A 43 -5.53 -11.02 20.02
C ALA A 43 -5.01 -12.26 20.78
N LYS A 44 -5.40 -12.46 22.05
CA LYS A 44 -5.00 -13.65 22.82
C LYS A 44 -5.59 -14.92 22.25
N GLU A 45 -6.87 -14.93 21.91
CA GLU A 45 -7.52 -16.07 21.22
C GLU A 45 -6.80 -16.42 19.91
N GLY A 46 -6.50 -15.40 19.08
CA GLY A 46 -5.81 -15.60 17.82
C GLY A 46 -4.36 -16.06 17.98
N LEU A 47 -3.64 -15.58 19.00
CA LEU A 47 -2.29 -16.07 19.31
C LEU A 47 -2.27 -17.56 19.63
N GLU A 48 -3.26 -18.07 20.39
CA GLU A 48 -3.38 -19.52 20.66
C GLU A 48 -3.46 -20.33 19.38
N GLU A 49 -4.28 -19.87 18.41
CA GLU A 49 -4.41 -20.54 17.12
C GLU A 49 -3.09 -20.48 16.31
N ARG A 50 -2.40 -19.33 16.33
CA ARG A 50 -1.12 -19.16 15.62
C ARG A 50 -0.01 -20.02 16.24
N LEU A 51 0.10 -20.07 17.57
CA LEU A 51 1.09 -20.89 18.25
C LEU A 51 0.86 -22.39 18.00
N ALA A 52 -0.40 -22.83 17.95
CA ALA A 52 -0.72 -24.21 17.60
C ALA A 52 -0.33 -24.56 16.15
N PHE A 53 -0.43 -23.60 15.24
CA PHE A 53 -0.02 -23.75 13.84
C PHE A 53 1.50 -23.75 13.67
N LEU A 54 2.20 -22.79 14.30
CA LEU A 54 3.66 -22.65 14.21
C LEU A 54 4.41 -23.78 14.89
N PHE A 55 3.91 -24.19 16.08
CA PHE A 55 4.52 -25.20 16.94
C PHE A 55 3.53 -26.31 17.22
N PRO A 56 3.35 -27.30 16.31
CA PRO A 56 2.45 -28.42 16.52
C PRO A 56 2.86 -29.29 17.73
N ASP A 57 4.16 -29.35 18.03
CA ASP A 57 4.69 -30.01 19.22
C ASP A 57 4.42 -29.17 20.46
N GLU A 58 3.82 -29.79 21.49
CA GLU A 58 3.40 -29.08 22.69
C GLU A 58 4.59 -28.60 23.56
N GLU A 59 5.67 -29.37 23.62
CA GLU A 59 6.85 -29.02 24.42
C GLU A 59 7.57 -27.82 23.80
N GLU A 60 7.75 -27.82 22.48
CA GLU A 60 8.31 -26.70 21.75
C GLU A 60 7.43 -25.45 21.87
N ARG A 61 6.11 -25.59 21.72
CA ARG A 61 5.15 -24.50 21.87
C ARG A 61 5.22 -23.88 23.27
N LEU A 62 5.28 -24.66 24.33
CA LEU A 62 5.41 -24.17 25.70
C LEU A 62 6.75 -23.43 25.92
N LYS A 63 7.82 -23.90 25.29
CA LYS A 63 9.14 -23.24 25.35
C LYS A 63 9.16 -21.88 24.66
N ARG A 64 8.49 -21.77 23.50
CA ARG A 64 8.47 -20.53 22.70
C ARG A 64 7.44 -19.52 23.18
N ARG A 65 6.36 -19.97 23.83
CA ARG A 65 5.23 -19.14 24.26
C ARG A 65 5.62 -17.85 25.00
N PRO A 66 6.54 -17.86 26.00
CA PRO A 66 6.83 -16.65 26.77
C PRO A 66 7.28 -15.47 25.92
N GLU A 67 8.04 -15.70 24.87
CA GLU A 67 8.52 -14.69 23.93
C GLU A 67 7.36 -14.02 23.16
N TYR A 68 6.40 -14.83 22.72
CA TYR A 68 5.20 -14.34 22.02
C TYR A 68 4.25 -13.60 22.96
N ASP A 69 4.04 -14.12 24.17
CA ASP A 69 3.16 -13.47 25.16
C ASP A 69 3.71 -12.10 25.57
N GLU A 70 5.02 -11.97 25.83
CA GLU A 70 5.67 -10.70 26.16
C GLU A 70 5.55 -9.68 25.03
N ARG A 71 5.82 -10.09 23.79
CA ARG A 71 5.69 -9.25 22.61
C ARG A 71 4.25 -8.81 22.39
N LEU A 72 3.28 -9.71 22.50
CA LEU A 72 1.86 -9.41 22.34
C LEU A 72 1.37 -8.40 23.38
N ASP A 73 1.71 -8.61 24.65
CA ASP A 73 1.29 -7.72 25.73
C ASP A 73 1.91 -6.32 25.57
N THR A 74 3.17 -6.22 25.13
CA THR A 74 3.84 -4.95 24.81
C THR A 74 3.14 -4.21 23.70
N GLU A 75 2.85 -4.88 22.58
CA GLU A 75 2.15 -4.27 21.44
C GLU A 75 0.73 -3.83 21.81
N LEU A 76 -0.03 -4.67 22.53
CA LEU A 76 -1.38 -4.33 22.97
C LEU A 76 -1.39 -3.09 23.88
N GLN A 77 -0.39 -2.96 24.77
CA GLN A 77 -0.25 -1.76 25.60
C GLN A 77 -0.04 -0.51 24.75
N VAL A 78 0.84 -0.56 23.78
CA VAL A 78 1.12 0.58 22.87
C VAL A 78 -0.12 0.94 22.05
N ILE A 79 -0.79 -0.07 21.44
CA ILE A 79 -1.98 0.15 20.61
C ILE A 79 -3.09 0.83 21.42
N ASN A 80 -3.34 0.35 22.64
CA ASN A 80 -4.37 0.89 23.53
C ASN A 80 -4.00 2.30 24.01
N GLN A 81 -2.74 2.52 24.41
CA GLN A 81 -2.24 3.84 24.82
C GLN A 81 -2.36 4.89 23.71
N MET A 82 -2.12 4.50 22.47
CA MET A 82 -2.22 5.40 21.32
C MET A 82 -3.66 5.60 20.82
N GLY A 83 -4.65 4.84 21.35
CA GLY A 83 -6.05 4.99 21.01
C GLY A 83 -6.48 4.35 19.69
N PHE A 84 -5.75 3.31 19.22
CA PHE A 84 -6.03 2.64 17.94
C PHE A 84 -6.64 1.22 18.04
N PRO A 85 -7.20 0.76 19.19
CA PRO A 85 -7.80 -0.57 19.23
C PRO A 85 -8.94 -0.73 18.22
N GLY A 86 -9.78 0.29 18.03
CA GLY A 86 -10.87 0.28 17.06
C GLY A 86 -10.38 0.13 15.62
N TYR A 87 -9.26 0.75 15.26
CA TYR A 87 -8.66 0.63 13.94
C TYR A 87 -8.25 -0.81 13.62
N PHE A 88 -7.55 -1.48 14.54
CA PHE A 88 -7.18 -2.88 14.38
C PHE A 88 -8.39 -3.81 14.25
N LEU A 89 -9.44 -3.58 15.04
CA LEU A 89 -10.66 -4.39 15.00
C LEU A 89 -11.43 -4.22 13.69
N ILE A 90 -11.50 -3.00 13.15
CA ILE A 90 -12.12 -2.73 11.85
C ILE A 90 -11.39 -3.47 10.75
N VAL A 91 -10.04 -3.38 10.74
CA VAL A 91 -9.21 -4.06 9.74
C VAL A 91 -9.34 -5.58 9.88
N MET A 92 -9.28 -6.12 11.09
CA MET A 92 -9.51 -7.54 11.38
C MET A 92 -10.85 -8.02 10.80
N GLU A 93 -11.90 -7.26 11.02
CA GLU A 93 -13.26 -7.65 10.64
C GLU A 93 -13.40 -7.80 9.13
N PHE A 94 -13.06 -6.78 8.34
CA PHE A 94 -13.25 -6.88 6.89
C PHE A 94 -12.30 -7.89 6.23
N ILE A 95 -11.12 -8.14 6.81
CA ILE A 95 -10.21 -9.19 6.34
C ILE A 95 -10.79 -10.57 6.65
N GLN A 96 -11.29 -10.79 7.88
CA GLN A 96 -11.89 -12.06 8.26
C GLN A 96 -13.14 -12.33 7.42
N TRP A 97 -14.02 -11.34 7.28
CA TRP A 97 -15.19 -11.45 6.41
C TRP A 97 -14.79 -11.83 4.97
N SER A 98 -13.74 -11.21 4.44
CA SER A 98 -13.25 -11.51 3.09
C SER A 98 -12.80 -12.96 2.96
N LYS A 99 -12.00 -13.45 3.91
CA LYS A 99 -11.54 -14.85 3.94
C LYS A 99 -12.72 -15.82 4.03
N ASP A 100 -13.71 -15.52 4.87
CA ASP A 100 -14.91 -16.37 5.08
C ASP A 100 -15.87 -16.37 3.87
N ASN A 101 -15.85 -15.29 3.06
CA ASN A 101 -16.69 -15.16 1.87
C ASN A 101 -15.93 -15.43 0.55
N GLY A 102 -14.77 -16.07 0.63
CA GLY A 102 -14.01 -16.50 -0.55
C GLY A 102 -13.43 -15.35 -1.36
N VAL A 103 -13.15 -14.21 -0.72
CA VAL A 103 -12.37 -13.11 -1.30
C VAL A 103 -10.91 -13.30 -0.87
N PRO A 104 -9.99 -13.61 -1.81
CA PRO A 104 -8.58 -13.77 -1.48
C PRO A 104 -7.97 -12.46 -0.96
N VAL A 105 -7.25 -12.59 0.15
CA VAL A 105 -6.53 -11.50 0.82
C VAL A 105 -5.03 -11.82 0.80
N GLY A 106 -4.19 -10.81 0.59
CA GLY A 106 -2.74 -10.94 0.65
C GLY A 106 -2.21 -11.16 2.07
N PRO A 107 -0.97 -11.65 2.22
CA PRO A 107 -0.38 -11.99 3.51
C PRO A 107 0.00 -10.77 4.37
N GLY A 108 -0.19 -9.58 3.84
CA GLY A 108 0.25 -8.32 4.44
C GLY A 108 1.41 -7.69 3.68
N ARG A 109 1.62 -6.40 3.91
CA ARG A 109 2.71 -5.61 3.34
C ARG A 109 3.11 -4.47 4.26
N GLY A 110 4.23 -3.81 3.93
CA GLY A 110 4.70 -2.63 4.63
C GLY A 110 5.08 -2.90 6.10
N SER A 111 5.05 -1.87 6.91
CA SER A 111 5.43 -1.94 8.32
C SER A 111 4.44 -2.70 9.21
N GLY A 112 3.18 -2.83 8.78
CA GLY A 112 2.16 -3.56 9.52
C GLY A 112 2.47 -5.06 9.70
N ALA A 113 3.30 -5.64 8.82
CA ALA A 113 3.80 -7.01 8.97
C ALA A 113 4.69 -7.20 10.21
N GLY A 114 5.22 -6.12 10.81
CA GLY A 114 5.99 -6.17 12.06
C GLY A 114 5.15 -6.29 13.32
N SER A 115 3.81 -6.30 13.24
CA SER A 115 2.94 -6.42 14.40
C SER A 115 2.51 -7.86 14.67
N LEU A 116 2.83 -8.36 15.87
CA LEU A 116 2.35 -9.66 16.35
C LEU A 116 0.84 -9.62 16.63
N VAL A 117 0.30 -8.49 17.09
CA VAL A 117 -1.15 -8.31 17.24
C VAL A 117 -1.85 -8.44 15.90
N ALA A 118 -1.31 -7.84 14.82
CA ALA A 118 -1.86 -7.99 13.47
C ALA A 118 -1.80 -9.45 12.98
N TYR A 119 -0.73 -10.17 13.29
CA TYR A 119 -0.60 -11.60 12.98
C TYR A 119 -1.60 -12.45 13.78
N ALA A 120 -1.76 -12.21 15.07
CA ALA A 120 -2.72 -12.90 15.93
C ALA A 120 -4.17 -12.65 15.47
N LEU A 121 -4.50 -11.41 15.07
CA LEU A 121 -5.80 -11.03 14.52
C LEU A 121 -6.04 -11.52 13.07
N LYS A 122 -5.08 -12.21 12.48
CA LYS A 122 -5.13 -12.68 11.07
C LYS A 122 -5.24 -11.55 10.04
N ILE A 123 -4.82 -10.36 10.41
CA ILE A 123 -4.65 -9.22 9.49
C ILE A 123 -3.46 -9.49 8.56
N THR A 124 -2.36 -10.01 9.12
CA THR A 124 -1.19 -10.47 8.38
C THR A 124 -1.01 -11.98 8.54
N ASP A 125 -0.32 -12.61 7.60
CA ASP A 125 -0.06 -14.05 7.60
C ASP A 125 1.45 -14.36 7.66
N LEU A 126 2.23 -13.43 8.23
CA LEU A 126 3.67 -13.53 8.43
C LEU A 126 3.99 -13.42 9.92
N ASP A 127 4.75 -14.37 10.47
CA ASP A 127 5.21 -14.31 11.86
C ASP A 127 6.33 -13.26 12.00
N PRO A 128 6.11 -12.15 12.71
CA PRO A 128 7.11 -11.10 12.83
C PRO A 128 8.32 -11.50 13.67
N LEU A 129 8.23 -12.51 14.54
CA LEU A 129 9.35 -12.97 15.35
C LEU A 129 10.30 -13.87 14.54
N GLU A 130 9.76 -14.68 13.63
CA GLU A 130 10.57 -15.51 12.73
C GLU A 130 11.50 -14.67 11.84
N PHE A 131 11.05 -13.48 11.44
CA PHE A 131 11.79 -12.60 10.52
C PHE A 131 12.37 -11.34 11.21
N ASP A 132 12.49 -11.32 12.53
CA ASP A 132 13.03 -10.20 13.32
C ASP A 132 12.44 -8.83 12.96
N LEU A 133 11.13 -8.78 12.70
CA LEU A 133 10.45 -7.56 12.31
C LEU A 133 10.11 -6.69 13.52
N LEU A 134 10.40 -5.38 13.40
CA LEU A 134 10.23 -4.42 14.48
C LEU A 134 8.83 -3.78 14.44
N PHE A 135 8.10 -3.89 15.55
CA PHE A 135 6.79 -3.25 15.75
C PHE A 135 6.88 -1.72 15.74
N GLU A 136 7.98 -1.18 16.26
CA GLU A 136 8.23 0.27 16.37
C GLU A 136 8.30 0.96 15.00
N ARG A 137 8.51 0.22 13.92
CA ARG A 137 8.41 0.73 12.55
C ARG A 137 6.97 0.94 12.10
N PHE A 138 6.03 0.23 12.70
CA PHE A 138 4.60 0.35 12.41
C PHE A 138 3.92 1.35 13.35
N LEU A 139 4.11 1.18 14.66
CA LEU A 139 3.58 2.06 15.70
C LEU A 139 4.68 2.40 16.71
N ASN A 140 4.88 3.69 16.95
CA ASN A 140 5.85 4.20 17.92
C ASN A 140 5.22 5.36 18.69
N PRO A 141 5.11 5.28 20.04
CA PRO A 141 4.57 6.35 20.87
C PRO A 141 5.31 7.68 20.74
N GLU A 142 6.61 7.64 20.41
CA GLU A 142 7.42 8.84 20.20
C GLU A 142 7.13 9.52 18.85
N ARG A 143 6.54 8.79 17.93
CA ARG A 143 6.21 9.26 16.59
C ARG A 143 4.70 9.18 16.36
N VAL A 144 3.99 10.24 16.74
CA VAL A 144 2.53 10.32 16.59
C VAL A 144 2.15 10.27 15.10
N SER A 145 1.92 9.07 14.60
CA SER A 145 1.38 8.84 13.25
C SER A 145 0.27 7.79 13.35
N MET A 146 -0.76 7.94 12.51
CA MET A 146 -1.78 6.91 12.36
C MET A 146 -1.16 5.62 11.83
N PRO A 147 -1.58 4.46 12.34
CA PRO A 147 -1.28 3.18 11.69
C PRO A 147 -1.91 3.14 10.30
N ASP A 148 -1.23 2.57 9.32
CA ASP A 148 -1.72 2.43 7.96
C ASP A 148 -1.50 0.99 7.48
N PHE A 149 -2.58 0.18 7.49
CA PHE A 149 -2.56 -1.14 6.90
C PHE A 149 -2.95 -1.06 5.43
N ASP A 150 -1.99 -1.33 4.57
CA ASP A 150 -2.25 -1.61 3.17
C ASP A 150 -2.72 -3.06 3.01
N VAL A 151 -3.94 -3.30 2.54
CA VAL A 151 -4.48 -4.64 2.38
C VAL A 151 -4.69 -4.96 0.91
N ASP A 152 -4.02 -6.02 0.44
CA ASP A 152 -4.18 -6.53 -0.91
C ASP A 152 -5.37 -7.49 -1.00
N PHE A 153 -6.31 -7.20 -1.89
CA PHE A 153 -7.45 -8.05 -2.23
C PHE A 153 -7.37 -8.55 -3.67
N CYS A 154 -8.00 -9.68 -3.95
CA CYS A 154 -8.28 -10.09 -5.31
C CYS A 154 -8.98 -8.96 -6.07
N MET A 155 -8.40 -8.56 -7.21
CA MET A 155 -8.88 -7.41 -8.00
C MET A 155 -10.35 -7.55 -8.42
N GLU A 156 -10.81 -8.76 -8.73
CA GLU A 156 -12.19 -9.01 -9.19
C GLU A 156 -13.22 -9.00 -8.05
N LYS A 157 -12.78 -9.25 -6.81
CA LYS A 157 -13.68 -9.41 -5.66
C LYS A 157 -13.56 -8.26 -4.64
N ARG A 158 -12.62 -7.34 -4.82
CA ARG A 158 -12.38 -6.20 -3.92
C ARG A 158 -13.64 -5.38 -3.64
N ASP A 159 -14.45 -5.12 -4.66
CA ASP A 159 -15.64 -4.27 -4.51
C ASP A 159 -16.70 -4.91 -3.61
N GLN A 160 -16.72 -6.25 -3.48
CA GLN A 160 -17.59 -6.95 -2.53
C GLN A 160 -17.21 -6.62 -1.07
N VAL A 161 -15.92 -6.41 -0.79
CA VAL A 161 -15.45 -6.01 0.55
C VAL A 161 -15.89 -4.58 0.86
N ILE A 162 -15.80 -3.66 -0.12
CA ILE A 162 -16.27 -2.27 0.04
C ILE A 162 -17.78 -2.23 0.29
N GLU A 163 -18.54 -3.05 -0.43
CA GLU A 163 -19.99 -3.20 -0.22
C GLU A 163 -20.30 -3.73 1.19
N HIS A 164 -19.58 -4.76 1.65
CA HIS A 164 -19.75 -5.30 3.01
C HIS A 164 -19.49 -4.22 4.07
N VAL A 165 -18.41 -3.46 3.95
CA VAL A 165 -18.08 -2.36 4.86
C VAL A 165 -19.17 -1.28 4.84
N ALA A 166 -19.70 -0.95 3.65
CA ALA A 166 -20.78 0.00 3.51
C ALA A 166 -22.11 -0.50 4.15
N ASP A 167 -22.38 -1.80 4.06
CA ASP A 167 -23.54 -2.40 4.73
C ASP A 167 -23.39 -2.46 6.25
N MET A 168 -22.17 -2.69 6.75
CA MET A 168 -21.87 -2.78 8.18
C MET A 168 -21.89 -1.42 8.89
N TYR A 169 -21.25 -0.41 8.31
CA TYR A 169 -21.12 0.93 8.93
C TYR A 169 -22.14 1.96 8.45
N GLY A 170 -22.87 1.63 7.41
CA GLY A 170 -23.85 2.50 6.77
C GLY A 170 -23.34 3.15 5.48
N ARG A 171 -24.16 3.12 4.44
CA ARG A 171 -23.77 3.63 3.11
C ARG A 171 -23.50 5.14 3.10
N ASP A 172 -24.05 5.89 4.06
CA ASP A 172 -23.80 7.31 4.23
C ASP A 172 -22.46 7.59 4.95
N ALA A 173 -21.93 6.61 5.65
CA ALA A 173 -20.71 6.69 6.46
C ALA A 173 -19.46 6.17 5.73
N VAL A 174 -19.62 5.49 4.59
CA VAL A 174 -18.52 4.89 3.83
C VAL A 174 -18.41 5.52 2.45
N SER A 175 -17.21 5.93 2.07
CA SER A 175 -16.95 6.52 0.76
C SER A 175 -15.56 6.20 0.25
N GLN A 176 -15.42 6.04 -1.06
CA GLN A 176 -14.11 6.08 -1.70
C GLN A 176 -13.59 7.52 -1.77
N ILE A 177 -12.28 7.68 -1.90
CA ILE A 177 -11.60 8.98 -1.95
C ILE A 177 -11.49 9.44 -3.40
N ILE A 178 -11.64 10.75 -3.65
CA ILE A 178 -11.39 11.35 -4.96
C ILE A 178 -9.88 11.40 -5.24
N THR A 179 -9.54 11.40 -6.52
CA THR A 179 -8.22 11.82 -7.01
C THR A 179 -8.38 12.88 -8.08
N PHE A 180 -7.48 13.85 -8.07
CA PHE A 180 -7.44 14.88 -9.10
C PHE A 180 -6.31 14.59 -10.07
N GLY A 181 -6.66 14.29 -11.33
CA GLY A 181 -5.69 14.21 -12.41
C GLY A 181 -5.25 15.60 -12.80
N THR A 182 -3.95 15.90 -12.67
CA THR A 182 -3.37 17.20 -13.05
C THR A 182 -2.62 17.12 -14.36
N MET A 183 -2.42 18.27 -14.98
CA MET A 183 -1.55 18.43 -16.16
C MET A 183 -0.09 18.37 -15.70
N ALA A 184 0.46 17.17 -15.52
CA ALA A 184 1.86 16.96 -15.15
C ALA A 184 2.81 17.32 -16.31
N ALA A 185 4.08 17.61 -16.01
CA ALA A 185 5.09 18.13 -16.92
C ALA A 185 5.09 17.47 -18.31
N LYS A 186 5.13 16.14 -18.36
CA LYS A 186 5.16 15.39 -19.61
C LYS A 186 3.83 15.42 -20.38
N ALA A 187 2.72 15.42 -19.65
CA ALA A 187 1.39 15.46 -20.22
C ALA A 187 1.06 16.87 -20.76
N VAL A 188 1.39 17.92 -19.99
CA VAL A 188 1.09 19.29 -20.38
C VAL A 188 1.78 19.69 -21.69
N ILE A 189 3.03 19.27 -21.90
CA ILE A 189 3.73 19.50 -23.19
C ILE A 189 2.97 18.86 -24.35
N ARG A 190 2.48 17.62 -24.18
CA ARG A 190 1.72 16.93 -25.23
C ARG A 190 0.36 17.57 -25.49
N ASP A 191 -0.34 17.95 -24.43
CA ASP A 191 -1.67 18.57 -24.56
C ASP A 191 -1.59 19.95 -25.20
N VAL A 192 -0.68 20.79 -24.75
CA VAL A 192 -0.44 22.13 -25.34
C VAL A 192 0.04 22.02 -26.80
N GLY A 193 0.99 21.11 -27.07
CA GLY A 193 1.47 20.89 -28.42
C GLY A 193 0.36 20.48 -29.39
N ARG A 194 -0.54 19.61 -28.97
CA ARG A 194 -1.70 19.20 -29.75
C ARG A 194 -2.66 20.37 -30.01
N VAL A 195 -2.95 21.18 -28.98
CA VAL A 195 -3.87 22.33 -29.11
C VAL A 195 -3.29 23.41 -30.01
N LEU A 196 -1.97 23.64 -29.94
CA LEU A 196 -1.26 24.58 -30.81
C LEU A 196 -1.08 24.05 -32.23
N GLY A 197 -1.46 22.82 -32.53
CA GLY A 197 -1.40 22.21 -33.85
C GLY A 197 -0.03 21.71 -34.27
N HIS A 198 0.90 21.56 -33.34
CA HIS A 198 2.22 21.00 -33.64
C HIS A 198 2.15 19.51 -34.02
N PRO A 199 3.02 19.07 -34.96
CA PRO A 199 3.12 17.65 -35.32
C PRO A 199 3.50 16.79 -34.11
N TYR A 200 2.92 15.58 -34.01
CA TYR A 200 3.18 14.66 -32.92
C TYR A 200 4.68 14.40 -32.68
N GLY A 201 5.47 14.18 -33.74
CA GLY A 201 6.92 13.94 -33.63
C GLY A 201 7.71 15.10 -33.05
N PHE A 202 7.30 16.34 -33.31
CA PHE A 202 7.89 17.54 -32.72
C PHE A 202 7.65 17.57 -31.22
N VAL A 203 6.41 17.39 -30.80
CA VAL A 203 5.99 17.43 -29.39
C VAL A 203 6.56 16.24 -28.60
N ASP A 204 6.57 15.03 -29.18
CA ASP A 204 7.07 13.82 -28.54
C ASP A 204 8.58 13.90 -28.29
N ARG A 205 9.34 14.51 -29.17
CA ARG A 205 10.78 14.78 -28.98
C ARG A 205 11.02 15.62 -27.72
N ILE A 206 10.28 16.70 -27.51
CA ILE A 206 10.40 17.57 -26.35
C ILE A 206 9.92 16.81 -25.08
N SER A 207 8.77 16.14 -25.17
CA SER A 207 8.21 15.38 -24.07
C SER A 207 9.14 14.24 -23.57
N LYS A 208 9.93 13.64 -24.45
CA LYS A 208 10.89 12.57 -24.08
C LYS A 208 12.11 13.08 -23.32
N LEU A 209 12.46 14.34 -23.46
CA LEU A 209 13.55 14.96 -22.67
C LEU A 209 13.16 15.14 -21.20
N ILE A 210 11.87 15.17 -20.86
CA ILE A 210 11.43 15.29 -19.48
C ILE A 210 11.69 13.95 -18.76
N PRO A 211 12.47 13.93 -17.65
CA PRO A 211 12.70 12.71 -16.87
C PRO A 211 11.40 12.09 -16.39
N PRO A 212 11.30 10.74 -16.31
CA PRO A 212 10.07 10.04 -15.91
C PRO A 212 9.87 9.96 -14.40
N ASP A 213 10.62 10.69 -13.60
CA ASP A 213 10.61 10.60 -12.15
C ASP A 213 9.27 11.06 -11.56
N PRO A 214 8.76 10.39 -10.51
CA PRO A 214 7.57 10.82 -9.80
C PRO A 214 7.72 12.25 -9.25
N GLY A 215 6.69 13.10 -9.46
CA GLY A 215 6.73 14.51 -9.03
C GLY A 215 7.67 15.42 -9.84
N MET A 216 8.06 14.97 -11.03
CA MET A 216 8.80 15.80 -11.99
C MET A 216 7.95 16.99 -12.44
N THR A 217 8.51 18.19 -12.34
CA THR A 217 7.94 19.43 -12.87
C THR A 217 8.79 19.95 -14.04
N LEU A 218 8.23 20.85 -14.85
CA LEU A 218 8.99 21.50 -15.93
C LEU A 218 10.21 22.25 -15.37
N ALA A 219 10.08 22.89 -14.20
CA ALA A 219 11.21 23.55 -13.56
C ALA A 219 12.34 22.56 -13.21
N LYS A 220 12.01 21.46 -12.54
CA LYS A 220 12.98 20.39 -12.22
C LYS A 220 13.57 19.74 -13.48
N ALA A 221 12.76 19.57 -14.51
CA ALA A 221 13.23 18.99 -15.77
C ALA A 221 14.28 19.90 -16.46
N PHE A 222 14.12 21.21 -16.40
CA PHE A 222 15.08 22.16 -16.91
C PHE A 222 16.42 22.16 -16.16
N GLU A 223 16.40 21.83 -14.87
CA GLU A 223 17.61 21.67 -14.06
C GLU A 223 18.31 20.33 -14.32
N ALA A 224 17.52 19.27 -14.55
CA ALA A 224 18.03 17.91 -14.67
C ALA A 224 18.50 17.55 -16.10
N GLU A 225 17.89 18.13 -17.14
CA GLU A 225 18.15 17.80 -18.54
C GLU A 225 18.69 19.03 -19.33
N PRO A 226 20.01 19.12 -19.56
CA PRO A 226 20.63 20.28 -20.20
C PRO A 226 20.13 20.58 -21.62
N GLN A 227 19.60 19.58 -22.32
CA GLN A 227 19.07 19.80 -23.69
C GLN A 227 17.77 20.63 -23.68
N LEU A 228 16.99 20.62 -22.56
CA LEU A 228 15.75 21.39 -22.47
C LEU A 228 16.00 22.92 -22.58
N PRO A 229 16.89 23.54 -21.78
CA PRO A 229 17.20 24.95 -21.95
C PRO A 229 17.84 25.24 -23.29
N GLU A 230 18.67 24.36 -23.86
CA GLU A 230 19.28 24.54 -25.17
C GLU A 230 18.22 24.68 -26.28
N ILE A 231 17.28 23.75 -26.37
CA ILE A 231 16.23 23.81 -27.40
C ILE A 231 15.23 24.94 -27.15
N TYR A 232 15.00 25.31 -25.89
CA TYR A 232 14.16 26.44 -25.50
C TYR A 232 14.71 27.77 -26.00
N GLU A 233 16.02 28.00 -25.91
CA GLU A 233 16.67 29.22 -26.39
C GLU A 233 16.90 29.23 -27.93
N ALA A 234 17.00 28.04 -28.53
CA ALA A 234 17.32 27.91 -29.94
C ALA A 234 16.10 27.96 -30.87
N ASP A 235 14.88 27.70 -30.37
CA ASP A 235 13.68 27.50 -31.17
C ASP A 235 12.47 28.23 -30.58
N GLU A 236 11.98 29.27 -31.26
CA GLU A 236 10.84 30.08 -30.81
C GLU A 236 9.52 29.27 -30.69
N GLU A 237 9.34 28.22 -31.52
CA GLU A 237 8.16 27.36 -31.41
C GLU A 237 8.23 26.48 -30.16
N VAL A 238 9.42 25.96 -29.82
CA VAL A 238 9.67 25.24 -28.57
C VAL A 238 9.44 26.14 -27.36
N LYS A 239 9.95 27.37 -27.43
CA LYS A 239 9.78 28.37 -26.36
C LYS A 239 8.32 28.71 -26.13
N ALA A 240 7.56 29.00 -27.16
CA ALA A 240 6.13 29.31 -27.08
C ALA A 240 5.34 28.12 -26.50
N LEU A 241 5.66 26.89 -26.89
CA LEU A 241 5.06 25.67 -26.37
C LEU A 241 5.34 25.50 -24.87
N ILE A 242 6.59 25.64 -24.45
CA ILE A 242 7.01 25.46 -23.06
C ILE A 242 6.45 26.57 -22.15
N ASP A 243 6.48 27.84 -22.63
CA ASP A 243 5.91 28.96 -21.86
C ASP A 243 4.41 28.80 -21.61
N MET A 244 3.67 28.31 -22.58
CA MET A 244 2.25 28.00 -22.41
C MET A 244 2.07 26.80 -21.48
N ALA A 245 2.89 25.75 -21.63
CA ALA A 245 2.86 24.57 -20.78
C ALA A 245 3.14 24.92 -19.30
N ARG A 246 4.11 25.80 -19.01
CA ARG A 246 4.39 26.29 -17.64
C ARG A 246 3.20 26.98 -16.99
N LYS A 247 2.35 27.66 -17.77
CA LYS A 247 1.14 28.32 -17.26
C LYS A 247 0.04 27.33 -16.91
N LEU A 248 0.02 26.16 -17.53
CA LEU A 248 -1.00 25.13 -17.37
C LEU A 248 -0.53 23.95 -16.53
N GLU A 249 0.77 23.84 -16.26
CA GLU A 249 1.31 22.78 -15.39
C GLU A 249 0.63 22.81 -14.02
N GLY A 250 0.21 21.63 -13.53
CA GLY A 250 -0.44 21.49 -12.23
C GLY A 250 -1.94 21.78 -12.22
N VAL A 251 -2.50 22.34 -13.31
CA VAL A 251 -3.95 22.59 -13.38
C VAL A 251 -4.70 21.26 -13.37
N THR A 252 -5.75 21.18 -12.54
CA THR A 252 -6.62 20.00 -12.47
C THR A 252 -7.36 19.80 -13.79
N ARG A 253 -7.30 18.59 -14.30
CA ARG A 253 -7.88 18.18 -15.57
C ARG A 253 -9.17 17.39 -15.42
N ASN A 254 -9.16 16.46 -14.50
CA ASN A 254 -10.30 15.59 -14.23
C ASN A 254 -10.30 15.10 -12.78
N ALA A 255 -11.46 14.66 -12.33
CA ALA A 255 -11.63 13.91 -11.10
C ALA A 255 -11.70 12.41 -11.42
N GLY A 256 -11.18 11.60 -10.53
CA GLY A 256 -11.22 10.14 -10.58
C GLY A 256 -11.43 9.56 -9.18
N LYS A 257 -11.48 8.24 -9.09
CA LYS A 257 -11.51 7.52 -7.81
C LYS A 257 -10.11 7.08 -7.42
N HIS A 258 -9.78 7.19 -6.15
CA HIS A 258 -8.52 6.64 -5.60
C HIS A 258 -8.50 5.13 -5.78
N ALA A 259 -7.35 4.58 -6.14
CA ALA A 259 -7.22 3.16 -6.48
C ALA A 259 -7.54 2.20 -5.31
N GLY A 260 -7.30 2.62 -4.06
CA GLY A 260 -7.47 1.78 -2.86
C GLY A 260 -8.20 2.47 -1.72
N GLY A 261 -8.09 3.79 -1.59
CA GLY A 261 -8.53 4.52 -0.40
C GLY A 261 -10.05 4.53 -0.21
N VAL A 262 -10.48 4.06 0.95
CA VAL A 262 -11.84 4.11 1.45
C VAL A 262 -11.83 4.76 2.82
N VAL A 263 -12.75 5.66 3.10
CA VAL A 263 -12.95 6.23 4.43
C VAL A 263 -14.22 5.70 5.06
N ILE A 264 -14.15 5.45 6.36
CA ILE A 264 -15.27 5.01 7.19
C ILE A 264 -15.42 6.05 8.30
N ALA A 265 -16.47 6.87 8.23
CA ALA A 265 -16.75 7.91 9.21
C ALA A 265 -17.57 7.36 10.39
N PRO A 266 -17.49 7.96 11.59
CA PRO A 266 -18.32 7.57 12.72
C PRO A 266 -19.81 7.93 12.54
N THR A 267 -20.10 8.90 11.68
CA THR A 267 -21.44 9.32 11.26
C THR A 267 -21.46 9.50 9.74
N LYS A 268 -22.30 10.37 9.20
CA LYS A 268 -22.32 10.60 7.75
C LYS A 268 -21.03 11.26 7.27
N ILE A 269 -20.53 10.86 6.11
CA ILE A 269 -19.35 11.50 5.49
C ILE A 269 -19.53 13.02 5.39
N THR A 270 -20.75 13.46 5.09
CA THR A 270 -21.06 14.89 4.94
C THR A 270 -20.92 15.73 6.22
N ASP A 271 -20.76 15.09 7.38
CA ASP A 271 -20.44 15.79 8.62
C ASP A 271 -18.95 16.19 8.69
N PHE A 272 -18.12 15.62 7.84
CA PHE A 272 -16.64 15.80 7.81
C PHE A 272 -16.12 16.32 6.48
N ALA A 273 -16.66 15.84 5.36
CA ALA A 273 -16.18 16.13 4.02
C ALA A 273 -17.35 16.26 3.03
N PRO A 274 -17.29 17.18 2.07
CA PRO A 274 -18.27 17.22 0.99
C PRO A 274 -18.09 16.00 0.08
N LEU A 275 -19.18 15.61 -0.60
CA LEU A 275 -19.20 14.53 -1.56
C LEU A 275 -19.24 15.07 -3.00
N TYR A 276 -18.63 14.33 -3.90
CA TYR A 276 -18.68 14.51 -5.34
C TYR A 276 -19.26 13.26 -6.00
N CYS A 277 -20.06 13.42 -7.01
CA CYS A 277 -20.53 12.33 -7.86
C CYS A 277 -20.47 12.76 -9.34
N ASP A 278 -20.51 11.78 -10.23
CA ASP A 278 -20.67 12.01 -11.65
C ASP A 278 -22.09 12.49 -12.00
N GLU A 279 -22.34 12.73 -13.29
CA GLU A 279 -23.64 13.19 -13.78
C GLU A 279 -24.78 12.19 -13.52
N GLU A 280 -24.46 10.90 -13.37
CA GLU A 280 -25.43 9.85 -13.06
C GLU A 280 -25.77 9.79 -11.56
N GLY A 281 -25.04 10.49 -10.70
CA GLY A 281 -25.24 10.51 -9.24
C GLY A 281 -24.91 9.18 -8.55
N LYS A 282 -24.22 8.28 -9.24
CA LYS A 282 -23.86 6.97 -8.74
C LYS A 282 -22.48 7.00 -8.09
N HIS A 283 -22.34 6.20 -7.03
CA HIS A 283 -21.04 5.99 -6.34
C HIS A 283 -20.34 7.30 -5.94
N PRO A 284 -20.93 8.07 -5.01
CA PRO A 284 -20.30 9.29 -4.51
C PRO A 284 -18.92 8.98 -3.93
N VAL A 285 -18.01 9.96 -4.08
CA VAL A 285 -16.67 9.94 -3.50
C VAL A 285 -16.49 11.19 -2.64
N THR A 286 -15.56 11.18 -1.69
CA THR A 286 -15.21 12.40 -0.96
C THR A 286 -14.68 13.45 -1.94
N GLN A 287 -15.04 14.71 -1.77
CA GLN A 287 -14.49 15.80 -2.57
C GLN A 287 -13.10 16.24 -2.07
N PHE A 288 -12.74 15.87 -0.87
CA PHE A 288 -11.37 15.97 -0.34
C PHE A 288 -10.54 14.81 -0.88
N ASP A 289 -9.34 15.10 -1.32
CA ASP A 289 -8.37 14.08 -1.74
C ASP A 289 -7.76 13.35 -0.53
N LYS A 290 -6.80 12.44 -0.80
CA LYS A 290 -6.15 11.65 0.25
C LYS A 290 -5.62 12.51 1.40
N SER A 291 -4.92 13.59 1.08
CA SER A 291 -4.28 14.45 2.09
C SER A 291 -5.30 15.29 2.86
N ASP A 292 -6.26 15.85 2.15
CA ASP A 292 -7.30 16.70 2.75
C ASP A 292 -8.27 15.89 3.63
N VAL A 293 -8.61 14.66 3.23
CA VAL A 293 -9.44 13.75 4.03
C VAL A 293 -8.76 13.40 5.36
N GLU A 294 -7.48 13.07 5.32
CA GLU A 294 -6.68 12.79 6.52
C GLU A 294 -6.54 14.05 7.39
N TYR A 295 -6.36 15.22 6.78
CA TYR A 295 -6.29 16.49 7.47
C TYR A 295 -7.61 16.88 8.14
N ALA A 296 -8.74 16.51 7.53
CA ALA A 296 -10.10 16.64 8.11
C ALA A 296 -10.38 15.57 9.19
N GLY A 297 -9.45 14.69 9.49
CA GLY A 297 -9.51 13.72 10.57
C GLY A 297 -10.18 12.39 10.22
N LEU A 298 -10.60 12.16 8.99
CA LEU A 298 -11.12 10.86 8.58
C LEU A 298 -9.97 9.88 8.36
N VAL A 299 -10.17 8.67 8.85
CA VAL A 299 -9.19 7.60 8.73
C VAL A 299 -9.39 6.86 7.41
N LYS A 300 -8.31 6.76 6.65
CA LYS A 300 -8.25 6.03 5.39
C LYS A 300 -7.95 4.55 5.65
N PHE A 301 -8.62 3.69 4.90
CA PHE A 301 -8.34 2.27 4.81
C PHE A 301 -7.98 1.95 3.36
N ASP A 302 -6.84 1.32 3.12
CA ASP A 302 -6.37 1.02 1.77
C ASP A 302 -6.76 -0.39 1.33
N PHE A 303 -7.76 -0.46 0.46
CA PHE A 303 -8.25 -1.68 -0.19
C PHE A 303 -7.59 -1.81 -1.58
N LEU A 304 -6.44 -2.44 -1.64
CA LEU A 304 -5.67 -2.53 -2.87
C LEU A 304 -6.10 -3.74 -3.72
N GLY A 305 -6.42 -3.51 -4.99
CA GLY A 305 -6.74 -4.59 -5.93
C GLY A 305 -5.47 -5.16 -6.57
N LEU A 306 -5.10 -6.40 -6.24
CA LEU A 306 -3.91 -7.06 -6.77
C LEU A 306 -4.28 -8.20 -7.73
N ARG A 307 -3.96 -8.02 -9.02
CA ARG A 307 -4.23 -9.04 -10.06
C ARG A 307 -3.53 -10.37 -9.79
N THR A 308 -2.35 -10.34 -9.17
CA THR A 308 -1.61 -11.56 -8.83
C THR A 308 -2.40 -12.44 -7.86
N LEU A 309 -3.10 -11.87 -6.88
CA LEU A 309 -3.99 -12.64 -6.00
C LEU A 309 -5.12 -13.31 -6.78
N THR A 310 -5.67 -12.63 -7.77
CA THR A 310 -6.69 -13.22 -8.67
C THR A 310 -6.14 -14.45 -9.41
N ILE A 311 -4.92 -14.33 -9.97
CA ILE A 311 -4.25 -15.43 -10.69
C ILE A 311 -3.95 -16.60 -9.75
N ILE A 312 -3.46 -16.33 -8.54
CA ILE A 312 -3.18 -17.35 -7.53
C ILE A 312 -4.49 -18.07 -7.15
N ASN A 313 -5.58 -17.34 -6.95
CA ASN A 313 -6.88 -17.91 -6.64
C ASN A 313 -7.37 -18.85 -7.75
N TRP A 314 -7.29 -18.42 -9.00
CA TRP A 314 -7.64 -19.29 -10.13
C TRP A 314 -6.80 -20.57 -10.18
N ALA A 315 -5.50 -20.47 -9.91
CA ALA A 315 -4.62 -21.63 -9.85
C ALA A 315 -5.03 -22.57 -8.72
N LEU A 316 -5.31 -22.05 -7.51
CA LEU A 316 -5.78 -22.84 -6.37
C LEU A 316 -7.12 -23.53 -6.67
N GLU A 317 -8.08 -22.83 -7.28
CA GLU A 317 -9.35 -23.43 -7.68
C GLU A 317 -9.16 -24.61 -8.65
N MET A 318 -8.29 -24.46 -9.65
CA MET A 318 -7.96 -25.53 -10.60
C MET A 318 -7.26 -26.72 -9.90
N ILE A 319 -6.30 -26.45 -9.03
CA ILE A 319 -5.57 -27.47 -8.26
C ILE A 319 -6.56 -28.23 -7.37
N ASN A 320 -7.37 -27.50 -6.61
CA ASN A 320 -8.31 -28.10 -5.65
C ASN A 320 -9.42 -28.91 -6.31
N LYS A 321 -9.89 -28.51 -7.51
CA LYS A 321 -10.79 -29.35 -8.33
C LYS A 321 -10.15 -30.69 -8.71
N ARG A 322 -8.85 -30.70 -9.05
CA ARG A 322 -8.11 -31.92 -9.35
C ARG A 322 -7.89 -32.78 -8.11
N ARG A 323 -7.47 -32.15 -6.98
CA ARG A 323 -7.26 -32.84 -5.70
C ARG A 323 -8.54 -33.51 -5.19
N ALA A 324 -9.67 -32.80 -5.26
CA ALA A 324 -10.97 -33.34 -4.88
C ALA A 324 -11.37 -34.60 -5.68
N LYS A 325 -11.07 -34.64 -6.99
CA LYS A 325 -11.29 -35.83 -7.81
C LYS A 325 -10.47 -37.05 -7.38
N ASN A 326 -9.30 -36.78 -6.78
CA ASN A 326 -8.40 -37.82 -6.27
C ASN A 326 -8.66 -38.15 -4.79
N GLY A 327 -9.66 -37.54 -4.14
CA GLY A 327 -9.93 -37.71 -2.71
C GLY A 327 -8.90 -37.07 -1.79
N GLU A 328 -8.09 -36.13 -2.31
CA GLU A 328 -7.09 -35.38 -1.56
C GLU A 328 -7.70 -34.12 -0.90
N PRO A 329 -7.21 -33.70 0.29
CA PRO A 329 -7.64 -32.44 0.90
C PRO A 329 -7.23 -31.23 0.05
N PRO A 330 -7.92 -30.08 0.16
CA PRO A 330 -7.52 -28.83 -0.49
C PRO A 330 -6.07 -28.47 -0.16
N LEU A 331 -5.39 -27.81 -1.12
CA LEU A 331 -4.04 -27.28 -0.90
C LEU A 331 -4.15 -26.04 0.00
N ASP A 332 -3.44 -26.06 1.11
CA ASP A 332 -3.20 -24.87 1.93
C ASP A 332 -1.94 -24.14 1.42
N ILE A 333 -2.14 -22.94 0.88
CA ILE A 333 -1.05 -22.14 0.34
C ILE A 333 -0.09 -21.65 1.44
N ALA A 334 -0.58 -21.44 2.67
CA ALA A 334 0.23 -20.99 3.80
C ALA A 334 1.16 -22.10 4.32
N ALA A 335 0.85 -23.36 4.03
CA ALA A 335 1.65 -24.52 4.43
C ALA A 335 2.63 -24.99 3.34
N ILE A 336 2.80 -24.25 2.25
CA ILE A 336 3.78 -24.61 1.18
C ILE A 336 5.19 -24.35 1.73
N PRO A 337 6.10 -25.35 1.66
CA PRO A 337 7.48 -25.18 2.07
C PRO A 337 8.19 -24.09 1.25
N LEU A 338 9.05 -23.31 1.89
CA LEU A 338 9.80 -22.22 1.28
C LEU A 338 11.16 -22.64 0.72
N ASP A 339 11.46 -23.94 0.73
CA ASP A 339 12.75 -24.55 0.35
C ASP A 339 12.66 -25.43 -0.91
N ASP A 340 11.61 -25.25 -1.74
CA ASP A 340 11.45 -26.07 -2.96
C ASP A 340 12.58 -25.84 -3.95
N LYS A 341 13.45 -26.84 -4.09
CA LYS A 341 14.62 -26.81 -4.97
C LYS A 341 14.28 -26.50 -6.43
N LYS A 342 13.15 -27.01 -6.94
CA LYS A 342 12.77 -26.76 -8.34
C LYS A 342 12.45 -25.32 -8.62
N SER A 343 11.85 -24.64 -7.63
CA SER A 343 11.57 -23.21 -7.70
C SER A 343 12.87 -22.41 -7.71
N PHE A 344 13.83 -22.73 -6.85
CA PHE A 344 15.15 -22.08 -6.86
C PHE A 344 15.95 -22.39 -8.13
N ASP A 345 15.94 -23.61 -8.64
CA ASP A 345 16.56 -23.95 -9.93
C ASP A 345 15.98 -23.11 -11.09
N MET A 346 14.68 -22.87 -11.11
CA MET A 346 14.01 -21.96 -12.07
C MET A 346 14.48 -20.51 -11.90
N LEU A 347 14.54 -20.02 -10.65
CA LEU A 347 15.03 -18.68 -10.34
C LEU A 347 16.47 -18.48 -10.82
N GLN A 348 17.38 -19.42 -10.51
CA GLN A 348 18.78 -19.36 -10.92
C GLN A 348 18.95 -19.31 -12.45
N ARG A 349 18.05 -19.95 -13.22
CA ARG A 349 18.00 -19.82 -14.69
C ARG A 349 17.36 -18.53 -15.17
N SER A 350 16.90 -17.65 -14.24
CA SER A 350 16.16 -16.40 -14.54
C SER A 350 14.90 -16.61 -15.39
N GLU A 351 14.27 -17.76 -15.28
CA GLU A 351 13.03 -18.13 -15.96
C GLU A 351 11.80 -17.57 -15.21
N THR A 352 11.80 -16.23 -14.98
CA THR A 352 10.85 -15.54 -14.10
C THR A 352 9.81 -14.72 -14.87
N THR A 353 9.57 -15.01 -16.13
CA THR A 353 8.51 -14.37 -16.90
C THR A 353 7.15 -14.71 -16.28
N ALA A 354 6.32 -13.70 -16.09
CA ALA A 354 5.03 -13.78 -15.39
C ALA A 354 5.11 -14.16 -13.90
N VAL A 355 6.30 -14.12 -13.29
CA VAL A 355 6.45 -14.20 -11.84
C VAL A 355 6.41 -12.78 -11.27
N PHE A 356 5.47 -12.53 -10.36
CA PHE A 356 5.23 -11.21 -9.80
C PHE A 356 6.51 -10.58 -9.23
N GLN A 357 6.76 -9.32 -9.58
CA GLN A 357 7.93 -8.52 -9.21
C GLN A 357 9.30 -9.04 -9.73
N LEU A 358 9.38 -10.23 -10.31
CA LEU A 358 10.65 -10.85 -10.72
C LEU A 358 10.87 -10.84 -12.24
N GLU A 359 9.94 -10.28 -13.04
CA GLU A 359 9.92 -10.43 -14.49
C GLU A 359 10.63 -9.31 -15.27
N SER A 360 10.96 -8.17 -14.63
CA SER A 360 11.64 -7.08 -15.32
C SER A 360 13.07 -7.47 -15.72
N ARG A 361 13.57 -6.87 -16.81
CA ARG A 361 14.93 -7.14 -17.31
C ARG A 361 15.98 -6.93 -16.22
N GLY A 362 15.92 -5.80 -15.49
CA GLY A 362 16.86 -5.52 -14.42
C GLY A 362 16.78 -6.51 -13.27
N MET A 363 15.58 -6.96 -12.90
CA MET A 363 15.40 -8.00 -11.88
C MET A 363 15.96 -9.35 -12.35
N LYS A 364 15.70 -9.74 -13.59
CA LYS A 364 16.27 -10.97 -14.18
C LYS A 364 17.81 -10.95 -14.20
N ASP A 365 18.41 -9.79 -14.53
CA ASP A 365 19.87 -9.63 -14.50
C ASP A 365 20.40 -9.74 -13.06
N LEU A 366 19.71 -9.19 -12.08
CA LEU A 366 20.06 -9.29 -10.67
C LEU A 366 19.95 -10.74 -10.17
N ILE A 367 18.84 -11.44 -10.45
CA ILE A 367 18.62 -12.85 -10.11
C ILE A 367 19.73 -13.73 -10.67
N LYS A 368 20.12 -13.51 -11.93
CA LYS A 368 21.20 -14.25 -12.60
C LYS A 368 22.56 -14.07 -11.92
N ARG A 369 22.82 -12.89 -11.37
CA ARG A 369 24.06 -12.59 -10.63
C ARG A 369 24.03 -13.13 -9.20
N LEU A 370 22.88 -13.00 -8.52
CA LEU A 370 22.69 -13.42 -7.14
C LEU A 370 22.63 -14.93 -6.99
N GLN A 371 22.04 -15.65 -7.96
CA GLN A 371 21.86 -17.11 -7.91
C GLN A 371 21.14 -17.56 -6.63
N PRO A 372 19.90 -17.10 -6.36
CA PRO A 372 19.20 -17.38 -5.11
C PRO A 372 19.01 -18.88 -4.89
N ASP A 373 19.25 -19.36 -3.67
CA ASP A 373 19.13 -20.76 -3.27
C ASP A 373 18.38 -20.98 -1.95
N CYS A 374 17.98 -19.88 -1.29
CA CYS A 374 17.16 -19.87 -0.09
C CYS A 374 16.13 -18.72 -0.12
N PHE A 375 15.17 -18.74 0.80
CA PHE A 375 14.11 -17.74 0.82
C PHE A 375 14.62 -16.35 1.24
N GLU A 376 15.62 -16.29 2.10
CA GLU A 376 16.29 -15.06 2.55
C GLU A 376 16.91 -14.31 1.38
N ASP A 377 17.41 -15.00 0.37
CA ASP A 377 17.88 -14.37 -0.86
C ASP A 377 16.76 -13.65 -1.62
N MET A 378 15.55 -14.21 -1.58
CA MET A 378 14.38 -13.58 -2.21
C MET A 378 13.97 -12.32 -1.47
N ILE A 379 14.04 -12.34 -0.13
CA ILE A 379 13.80 -11.15 0.71
C ILE A 379 14.84 -10.08 0.36
N ALA A 380 16.12 -10.43 0.33
CA ALA A 380 17.19 -9.52 -0.02
C ALA A 380 17.05 -8.97 -1.45
N LEU A 381 16.71 -9.81 -2.42
CA LEU A 381 16.51 -9.45 -3.82
C LEU A 381 15.47 -8.32 -3.98
N VAL A 382 14.32 -8.48 -3.35
CA VAL A 382 13.24 -7.49 -3.41
C VAL A 382 13.59 -6.21 -2.65
N ALA A 383 14.34 -6.32 -1.55
CA ALA A 383 14.82 -5.18 -0.78
C ALA A 383 15.88 -4.37 -1.52
N LEU A 384 16.80 -5.05 -2.21
CA LEU A 384 17.95 -4.44 -2.90
C LEU A 384 17.58 -3.86 -4.27
N PHE A 385 16.54 -4.37 -4.95
CA PHE A 385 16.12 -3.84 -6.25
C PHE A 385 15.31 -2.54 -6.10
N ARG A 386 15.97 -1.52 -5.57
CA ARG A 386 15.44 -0.16 -5.36
C ARG A 386 16.48 0.88 -5.76
N PRO A 387 16.08 2.11 -6.15
CA PRO A 387 17.01 3.13 -6.61
C PRO A 387 18.20 3.39 -5.67
N GLY A 388 17.97 3.50 -4.36
CA GLY A 388 19.02 3.74 -3.38
C GLY A 388 20.10 2.66 -3.38
N PRO A 389 19.77 1.39 -3.07
CA PRO A 389 20.73 0.28 -3.07
C PRO A 389 21.40 0.05 -4.42
N LEU A 390 20.67 0.23 -5.55
CA LEU A 390 21.23 0.11 -6.90
C LEU A 390 22.29 1.17 -7.19
N GLN A 391 22.08 2.41 -6.72
CA GLN A 391 22.99 3.53 -6.97
C GLN A 391 24.19 3.56 -6.02
N SER A 392 24.04 3.02 -4.80
CA SER A 392 25.09 3.03 -3.77
C SER A 392 26.09 1.88 -3.87
N GLY A 393 25.90 0.92 -4.80
CA GLY A 393 26.74 -0.27 -4.91
C GLY A 393 26.46 -1.37 -3.89
N MET A 394 25.48 -1.20 -2.98
CA MET A 394 25.12 -2.20 -1.96
C MET A 394 24.74 -3.56 -2.57
N VAL A 395 24.14 -3.54 -3.75
CA VAL A 395 23.77 -4.75 -4.49
C VAL A 395 25.00 -5.59 -4.83
N ASP A 396 26.07 -4.96 -5.32
CA ASP A 396 27.30 -5.65 -5.69
C ASP A 396 28.00 -6.22 -4.45
N ASN A 397 28.09 -5.44 -3.37
CA ASN A 397 28.64 -5.93 -2.09
C ASN A 397 27.85 -7.14 -1.56
N PHE A 398 26.50 -7.10 -1.59
CA PHE A 398 25.69 -8.22 -1.14
C PHE A 398 25.96 -9.50 -1.94
N ILE A 399 26.00 -9.38 -3.29
CA ILE A 399 26.29 -10.50 -4.19
C ILE A 399 27.69 -11.06 -3.93
N ASP A 400 28.70 -10.20 -3.76
CA ASP A 400 30.08 -10.61 -3.56
C ASP A 400 30.27 -11.30 -2.19
N ARG A 401 29.60 -10.81 -1.15
CA ARG A 401 29.57 -11.43 0.18
C ARG A 401 28.89 -12.79 0.15
N LYS A 402 27.71 -12.90 -0.49
CA LYS A 402 27.02 -14.18 -0.66
C LYS A 402 27.91 -15.24 -1.32
N HIS A 403 28.67 -14.84 -2.34
CA HIS A 403 29.56 -15.77 -3.07
C HIS A 403 30.98 -15.90 -2.49
N GLY A 404 31.23 -15.29 -1.32
CA GLY A 404 32.54 -15.37 -0.63
C GLY A 404 33.67 -14.62 -1.34
N ARG A 405 33.36 -13.67 -2.22
CA ARG A 405 34.34 -12.81 -2.90
C ARG A 405 34.69 -11.56 -2.08
N GLU A 406 33.88 -11.20 -1.12
CA GLU A 406 34.06 -10.09 -0.18
C GLU A 406 33.80 -10.60 1.23
N GLU A 407 34.62 -10.17 2.21
CA GLU A 407 34.39 -10.48 3.62
C GLU A 407 33.18 -9.70 4.17
N ILE A 408 32.42 -10.35 5.05
CA ILE A 408 31.31 -9.68 5.75
C ILE A 408 31.91 -8.71 6.76
N SER A 409 31.57 -7.43 6.65
CA SER A 409 31.97 -6.39 7.57
C SER A 409 30.74 -5.58 8.01
N TYR A 410 30.72 -5.21 9.27
CA TYR A 410 29.66 -4.39 9.85
C TYR A 410 30.20 -2.98 10.13
N PRO A 411 29.36 -1.93 9.98
CA PRO A 411 29.79 -0.55 10.21
C PRO A 411 30.22 -0.28 11.64
N ASP A 412 29.65 -0.98 12.62
CA ASP A 412 29.97 -0.88 14.03
C ASP A 412 29.94 -2.27 14.70
N VAL A 413 30.68 -2.43 15.80
CA VAL A 413 30.75 -3.68 16.56
C VAL A 413 29.38 -4.09 17.13
N GLN A 414 28.56 -3.11 17.53
CA GLN A 414 27.22 -3.36 18.06
C GLN A 414 26.24 -3.93 17.01
N TRP A 415 26.52 -3.81 15.72
CA TRP A 415 25.70 -4.34 14.61
C TRP A 415 26.11 -5.76 14.19
N GLN A 416 27.08 -6.36 14.85
CA GLN A 416 27.57 -7.69 14.51
C GLN A 416 26.68 -8.83 14.99
N HIS A 417 25.66 -8.52 15.80
CA HIS A 417 24.77 -9.49 16.45
C HIS A 417 23.30 -9.35 16.03
N GLU A 418 23.02 -8.46 15.08
CA GLU A 418 21.66 -8.23 14.54
C GLU A 418 21.50 -8.82 13.14
#